data_e10dbe6694ab2cd4a47919be0a7703cd
#
_entry.id   e10dbe6694ab2cd4a47919be0a7703cd
#
_cell.length_a   1.000
_cell.length_b   1.000
_cell.length_c   1.000
_cell.angle_alpha   90.00
_cell.angle_beta   90.00
_cell.angle_gamma   90.00
#
_symmetry.space_group_name_H-M   'P 1'
#
loop_
_entity.id
_entity.type
_entity.pdbx_description
1 polymer ?
#
loop_
_entity_poly.entity_id
_entity_poly.type
_entity_poly.pdbx_seq_one_letter_code
_entity_poly.pdbx_strand_id
1 'polypeptide(L)'
;MTEKNKRVIAVLGSTGSIGTQTLQVVEEHPECFEVYALTANDRVEELIEQARKFQPEAVVIANEEKYEQLKEALQDLPIKVYGGYDAICQIVQSQPIDIVVTALVGFAGLRPTIEAIKAGKAIALANKETMVVAGELINELAMKHQVPILPVDSEHSAIFQCLAGESDNRVEKIILTASGGPFRTFSKEQLETVTKEQALKHPNWSMGAKITIDSASMMNKGLEVIEAKWLFGVKPEEIEVVVHPQSVIHSMVQFADGAVKAQLGTPDMRLPIMYALSYPTRLSSSFERLDFSTMKELTFEQPDTERFPNLQLAYHALTMGGNMPCVLNAANEVCVAAFLKEKIKFTEMSRLIERAMQSVDYRLKPTLDNLFDTDKQTRRMVEGWI
;
A
#
# COMPACT_ATOMS: atom_id res chain seq x y z
N MET A 1 15.97 -27.54 21.54
CA MET A 1 15.17 -26.69 20.64
C MET A 1 14.93 -25.42 21.44
N THR A 2 15.61 -24.32 21.10
CA THR A 2 15.34 -23.01 21.68
C THR A 2 13.93 -22.64 21.29
N GLU A 3 13.06 -22.31 22.26
CA GLU A 3 11.76 -21.69 22.00
C GLU A 3 12.01 -20.48 21.08
N LYS A 4 11.59 -20.60 19.82
CA LYS A 4 11.63 -19.47 18.89
C LYS A 4 10.62 -18.48 19.44
N ASN A 5 11.09 -17.34 19.98
CA ASN A 5 10.20 -16.26 20.38
C ASN A 5 9.33 -15.89 19.16
N LYS A 6 8.01 -15.89 19.36
CA LYS A 6 7.05 -15.42 18.36
C LYS A 6 7.37 -13.98 18.01
N ARG A 7 7.14 -13.59 16.75
CA ARG A 7 7.15 -12.19 16.39
C ARG A 7 5.87 -11.53 16.85
N VAL A 8 6.00 -10.45 17.60
CA VAL A 8 4.88 -9.69 18.14
C VAL A 8 4.51 -8.59 17.14
N ILE A 9 3.26 -8.60 16.68
CA ILE A 9 2.81 -7.73 15.61
C ILE A 9 1.70 -6.77 16.05
N ALA A 10 1.71 -5.55 15.50
CA ALA A 10 0.58 -4.63 15.52
C ALA A 10 0.02 -4.51 14.09
N VAL A 11 -1.30 -4.57 13.94
CA VAL A 11 -1.97 -4.46 12.64
C VAL A 11 -2.79 -3.18 12.59
N LEU A 12 -2.31 -2.20 11.83
CA LEU A 12 -3.03 -0.94 11.62
C LEU A 12 -4.02 -1.10 10.47
N GLY A 13 -5.30 -0.88 10.75
CA GLY A 13 -6.37 -1.13 9.77
C GLY A 13 -6.72 -2.62 9.64
N SER A 14 -6.82 -3.33 10.76
CA SER A 14 -7.04 -4.78 10.83
C SER A 14 -8.33 -5.26 10.17
N THR A 15 -9.35 -4.42 10.09
CA THR A 15 -10.64 -4.70 9.46
C THR A 15 -10.65 -4.45 7.93
N GLY A 16 -9.58 -3.88 7.37
CA GLY A 16 -9.40 -3.70 5.94
C GLY A 16 -8.98 -4.98 5.22
N SER A 17 -8.92 -4.95 3.87
CA SER A 17 -8.56 -6.12 3.06
C SER A 17 -7.19 -6.71 3.43
N ILE A 18 -6.16 -5.88 3.60
CA ILE A 18 -4.82 -6.34 3.99
C ILE A 18 -4.80 -6.79 5.46
N GLY A 19 -5.48 -6.04 6.34
CA GLY A 19 -5.54 -6.38 7.76
C GLY A 19 -6.19 -7.74 8.02
N THR A 20 -7.32 -8.03 7.38
CA THR A 20 -8.00 -9.33 7.50
C THR A 20 -7.15 -10.48 6.95
N GLN A 21 -6.46 -10.28 5.83
CA GLN A 21 -5.54 -11.27 5.27
C GLN A 21 -4.28 -11.45 6.14
N THR A 22 -3.81 -10.39 6.80
CA THR A 22 -2.74 -10.49 7.81
C THR A 22 -3.17 -11.40 8.95
N LEU A 23 -4.37 -11.23 9.47
CA LEU A 23 -4.90 -12.07 10.53
C LEU A 23 -5.11 -13.53 10.10
N GLN A 24 -5.45 -13.80 8.83
CA GLN A 24 -5.49 -15.16 8.28
C GLN A 24 -4.09 -15.81 8.27
N VAL A 25 -3.03 -15.05 7.91
CA VAL A 25 -1.64 -15.53 7.98
C VAL A 25 -1.24 -15.85 9.43
N VAL A 26 -1.62 -14.99 10.38
CA VAL A 26 -1.36 -15.22 11.80
C VAL A 26 -2.08 -16.47 12.32
N GLU A 27 -3.33 -16.68 11.91
CA GLU A 27 -4.14 -17.84 12.27
C GLU A 27 -3.54 -19.16 11.74
N GLU A 28 -2.94 -19.14 10.55
CA GLU A 28 -2.27 -20.29 9.95
C GLU A 28 -0.94 -20.61 10.66
N HIS A 29 -0.30 -19.60 11.29
CA HIS A 29 1.01 -19.73 11.93
C HIS A 29 1.04 -19.21 13.38
N PRO A 30 0.20 -19.73 14.28
CA PRO A 30 0.10 -19.24 15.65
C PRO A 30 1.39 -19.49 16.47
N GLU A 31 2.25 -20.39 15.99
CA GLU A 31 3.57 -20.66 16.60
C GLU A 31 4.63 -19.60 16.21
N CYS A 32 4.39 -18.83 15.14
CA CYS A 32 5.33 -17.83 14.63
C CYS A 32 4.97 -16.40 15.04
N PHE A 33 3.68 -16.12 15.24
CA PHE A 33 3.17 -14.76 15.41
C PHE A 33 2.28 -14.61 16.64
N GLU A 34 2.32 -13.41 17.22
CA GLU A 34 1.44 -12.98 18.30
C GLU A 34 0.89 -11.58 17.96
N VAL A 35 -0.42 -11.39 18.13
CA VAL A 35 -1.06 -10.09 17.88
C VAL A 35 -1.06 -9.28 19.16
N TYR A 36 -0.34 -8.16 19.17
CA TYR A 36 -0.30 -7.22 20.28
C TYR A 36 -1.38 -6.15 20.19
N ALA A 37 -1.58 -5.58 18.99
CA ALA A 37 -2.54 -4.51 18.81
C ALA A 37 -3.29 -4.62 17.47
N LEU A 38 -4.58 -4.32 17.51
CA LEU A 38 -5.46 -4.19 16.34
C LEU A 38 -6.04 -2.79 16.30
N THR A 39 -6.12 -2.19 15.10
CA THR A 39 -6.76 -0.88 14.94
C THR A 39 -7.76 -0.88 13.80
N ALA A 40 -8.84 -0.12 13.96
CA ALA A 40 -9.82 0.15 12.90
C ALA A 40 -10.24 1.62 12.90
N ASN A 41 -10.88 2.10 11.83
CA ASN A 41 -11.46 3.44 11.79
C ASN A 41 -12.91 3.42 12.32
N ASP A 42 -13.85 2.83 11.56
CA ASP A 42 -15.29 2.86 11.83
C ASP A 42 -15.91 1.47 12.06
N ARG A 43 -15.23 0.40 11.62
CA ARG A 43 -15.76 -0.97 11.65
C ARG A 43 -15.60 -1.59 13.02
N VAL A 44 -16.45 -1.15 13.96
CA VAL A 44 -16.33 -1.55 15.36
C VAL A 44 -16.73 -3.01 15.56
N GLU A 45 -17.74 -3.52 14.87
CA GLU A 45 -18.22 -4.90 14.99
C GLU A 45 -17.12 -5.90 14.58
N GLU A 46 -16.49 -5.67 13.43
CA GLU A 46 -15.41 -6.53 12.97
C GLU A 46 -14.17 -6.45 13.89
N LEU A 47 -13.90 -5.26 14.44
CA LEU A 47 -12.81 -5.11 15.41
C LEU A 47 -13.09 -5.88 16.71
N ILE A 48 -14.34 -5.88 17.19
CA ILE A 48 -14.77 -6.68 18.35
C ILE A 48 -14.57 -8.18 18.09
N GLU A 49 -15.03 -8.67 16.92
CA GLU A 49 -14.85 -10.08 16.54
C GLU A 49 -13.37 -10.47 16.48
N GLN A 50 -12.54 -9.62 15.86
CA GLN A 50 -11.10 -9.82 15.79
C GLN A 50 -10.45 -9.80 17.18
N ALA A 51 -10.84 -8.85 18.05
CA ALA A 51 -10.33 -8.75 19.41
C ALA A 51 -10.66 -9.98 20.24
N ARG A 52 -11.89 -10.48 20.16
CA ARG A 52 -12.32 -11.71 20.86
C ARG A 52 -11.58 -12.96 20.35
N LYS A 53 -11.30 -13.02 19.04
CA LYS A 53 -10.62 -14.17 18.42
C LYS A 53 -9.13 -14.18 18.71
N PHE A 54 -8.44 -13.06 18.53
CA PHE A 54 -6.97 -12.98 18.61
C PHE A 54 -6.47 -12.56 20.00
N GLN A 55 -7.34 -12.05 20.88
CA GLN A 55 -7.05 -11.60 22.23
C GLN A 55 -5.79 -10.73 22.33
N PRO A 56 -5.72 -9.61 21.57
CA PRO A 56 -4.57 -8.72 21.63
C PRO A 56 -4.48 -8.03 22.99
N GLU A 57 -3.31 -7.49 23.31
CA GLU A 57 -3.13 -6.63 24.51
C GLU A 57 -3.95 -5.34 24.42
N ALA A 58 -4.12 -4.81 23.19
CA ALA A 58 -4.84 -3.55 22.99
C ALA A 58 -5.58 -3.50 21.65
N VAL A 59 -6.67 -2.73 21.66
CA VAL A 59 -7.39 -2.33 20.44
C VAL A 59 -7.58 -0.81 20.39
N VAL A 60 -7.57 -0.24 19.18
CA VAL A 60 -7.78 1.19 18.96
C VAL A 60 -8.84 1.40 17.89
N ILE A 61 -9.87 2.19 18.19
CA ILE A 61 -10.84 2.69 17.21
C ILE A 61 -10.57 4.16 16.93
N ALA A 62 -10.30 4.53 15.66
CA ALA A 62 -9.97 5.91 15.32
C ALA A 62 -11.17 6.84 15.43
N ASN A 63 -12.37 6.37 15.09
CA ASN A 63 -13.62 7.09 15.30
C ASN A 63 -14.00 7.07 16.78
N GLU A 64 -13.81 8.19 17.47
CA GLU A 64 -14.05 8.34 18.90
C GLU A 64 -15.53 8.11 19.27
N GLU A 65 -16.48 8.34 18.35
CA GLU A 65 -17.91 8.07 18.58
C GLU A 65 -18.19 6.57 18.80
N LYS A 66 -17.31 5.68 18.34
CA LYS A 66 -17.40 4.23 18.51
C LYS A 66 -16.67 3.69 19.73
N TYR A 67 -15.96 4.56 20.48
CA TYR A 67 -15.13 4.14 21.61
C TYR A 67 -15.93 3.43 22.71
N GLU A 68 -17.03 4.00 23.17
CA GLU A 68 -17.83 3.41 24.25
C GLU A 68 -18.44 2.06 23.83
N GLN A 69 -18.91 1.93 22.59
CA GLN A 69 -19.42 0.66 22.04
C GLN A 69 -18.34 -0.44 22.09
N LEU A 70 -17.11 -0.11 21.64
CA LEU A 70 -15.98 -1.05 21.66
C LEU A 70 -15.62 -1.46 23.09
N LYS A 71 -15.56 -0.48 24.00
CA LYS A 71 -15.17 -0.68 25.40
C LYS A 71 -16.19 -1.56 26.15
N GLU A 72 -17.48 -1.30 26.00
CA GLU A 72 -18.54 -2.13 26.59
C GLU A 72 -18.50 -3.56 26.07
N ALA A 73 -18.31 -3.73 24.75
CA ALA A 73 -18.27 -5.04 24.12
C ALA A 73 -17.08 -5.90 24.54
N LEU A 74 -15.99 -5.31 25.04
CA LEU A 74 -14.76 -6.02 25.43
C LEU A 74 -14.50 -5.97 26.95
N GLN A 75 -15.44 -5.46 27.78
CA GLN A 75 -15.27 -5.30 29.22
C GLN A 75 -15.01 -6.62 29.99
N ASP A 76 -15.40 -7.75 29.40
CA ASP A 76 -15.21 -9.10 29.94
C ASP A 76 -13.82 -9.69 29.64
N LEU A 77 -13.00 -9.00 28.86
CA LEU A 77 -11.66 -9.45 28.45
C LEU A 77 -10.56 -8.49 28.97
N PRO A 78 -9.35 -8.99 29.22
CA PRO A 78 -8.23 -8.16 29.70
C PRO A 78 -7.59 -7.35 28.56
N ILE A 79 -8.42 -6.77 27.69
CA ILE A 79 -7.96 -6.01 26.50
C ILE A 79 -8.08 -4.53 26.79
N LYS A 80 -7.00 -3.77 26.57
CA LYS A 80 -6.99 -2.31 26.68
C LYS A 80 -7.66 -1.69 25.46
N VAL A 81 -8.63 -0.81 25.69
CA VAL A 81 -9.38 -0.15 24.62
C VAL A 81 -9.01 1.33 24.58
N TYR A 82 -8.66 1.82 23.38
CA TYR A 82 -8.31 3.21 23.14
C TYR A 82 -9.12 3.80 21.98
N GLY A 83 -9.30 5.13 21.98
CA GLY A 83 -10.00 5.87 20.93
C GLY A 83 -9.13 6.99 20.35
N GLY A 84 -9.42 7.34 19.09
CA GLY A 84 -8.78 8.46 18.40
C GLY A 84 -7.51 8.09 17.62
N TYR A 85 -7.20 8.94 16.64
CA TYR A 85 -6.05 8.74 15.75
C TYR A 85 -4.71 8.85 16.49
N ASP A 86 -4.62 9.72 17.50
CA ASP A 86 -3.40 9.85 18.30
C ASP A 86 -3.08 8.58 19.10
N ALA A 87 -4.10 7.82 19.51
CA ALA A 87 -3.91 6.53 20.16
C ALA A 87 -3.28 5.49 19.21
N ILE A 88 -3.57 5.55 17.89
CA ILE A 88 -2.88 4.72 16.89
C ILE A 88 -1.38 5.06 16.84
N CYS A 89 -1.04 6.36 16.86
CA CYS A 89 0.36 6.81 16.87
C CYS A 89 1.10 6.43 18.16
N GLN A 90 0.39 6.30 19.27
CA GLN A 90 0.98 5.91 20.56
C GLN A 90 1.16 4.38 20.66
N ILE A 91 0.16 3.59 20.24
CA ILE A 91 0.22 2.14 20.42
C ILE A 91 1.34 1.48 19.63
N VAL A 92 1.70 2.01 18.44
CA VAL A 92 2.80 1.48 17.63
C VAL A 92 4.18 1.63 18.28
N GLN A 93 4.29 2.46 19.32
CA GLN A 93 5.53 2.69 20.08
C GLN A 93 5.69 1.67 21.22
N SER A 94 4.70 0.80 21.48
CA SER A 94 4.74 -0.17 22.59
C SER A 94 5.95 -1.10 22.47
N GLN A 95 6.69 -1.24 23.58
CA GLN A 95 7.96 -1.95 23.61
C GLN A 95 7.89 -3.41 23.10
N PRO A 96 6.85 -4.21 23.39
CA PRO A 96 6.80 -5.61 22.95
C PRO A 96 6.66 -5.80 21.43
N ILE A 97 6.20 -4.79 20.69
CA ILE A 97 5.96 -4.91 19.25
C ILE A 97 7.29 -5.05 18.50
N ASP A 98 7.42 -6.07 17.65
CA ASP A 98 8.54 -6.28 16.74
C ASP A 98 8.27 -5.67 15.36
N ILE A 99 7.06 -5.89 14.83
CA ILE A 99 6.66 -5.49 13.47
C ILE A 99 5.31 -4.76 13.51
N VAL A 100 5.23 -3.65 12.79
CA VAL A 100 3.98 -2.94 12.53
C VAL A 100 3.55 -3.15 11.08
N VAL A 101 2.38 -3.76 10.89
CA VAL A 101 1.73 -3.87 9.56
C VAL A 101 0.94 -2.59 9.31
N THR A 102 1.40 -1.79 8.36
CA THR A 102 0.77 -0.50 8.03
C THR A 102 -0.25 -0.68 6.91
N ALA A 103 -1.47 -1.11 7.25
CA ALA A 103 -2.56 -1.36 6.29
C ALA A 103 -3.65 -0.26 6.31
N LEU A 104 -3.29 0.95 6.74
CA LEU A 104 -4.13 2.14 6.62
C LEU A 104 -4.17 2.63 5.17
N VAL A 105 -5.26 3.24 4.77
CA VAL A 105 -5.45 3.75 3.40
C VAL A 105 -5.03 5.22 3.32
N GLY A 106 -4.29 5.58 2.27
CA GLY A 106 -3.97 6.95 1.94
C GLY A 106 -3.00 7.62 2.92
N PHE A 107 -3.06 8.94 2.98
CA PHE A 107 -2.17 9.80 3.79
C PHE A 107 -2.18 9.48 5.29
N ALA A 108 -3.29 8.90 5.80
CA ALA A 108 -3.45 8.59 7.23
C ALA A 108 -2.40 7.58 7.76
N GLY A 109 -1.75 6.80 6.90
CA GLY A 109 -0.70 5.86 7.31
C GLY A 109 0.64 6.52 7.65
N LEU A 110 0.89 7.75 7.22
CA LEU A 110 2.21 8.38 7.31
C LEU A 110 2.68 8.59 8.77
N ARG A 111 1.88 9.26 9.59
CA ARG A 111 2.28 9.59 10.98
C ARG A 111 2.50 8.35 11.86
N PRO A 112 1.59 7.35 11.88
CA PRO A 112 1.82 6.13 12.65
C PRO A 112 3.07 5.36 12.18
N THR A 113 3.36 5.34 10.87
CA THR A 113 4.57 4.71 10.33
C THR A 113 5.84 5.41 10.84
N ILE A 114 5.86 6.75 10.83
CA ILE A 114 6.97 7.54 11.37
C ILE A 114 7.19 7.23 12.86
N GLU A 115 6.13 7.20 13.66
CA GLU A 115 6.23 6.92 15.09
C GLU A 115 6.70 5.47 15.37
N ALA A 116 6.27 4.50 14.56
CA ALA A 116 6.76 3.12 14.64
C ALA A 116 8.26 3.03 14.32
N ILE A 117 8.72 3.70 13.25
CA ILE A 117 10.16 3.75 12.89
C ILE A 117 10.99 4.38 14.01
N LYS A 118 10.56 5.53 14.55
CA LYS A 118 11.24 6.19 15.68
C LYS A 118 11.34 5.30 16.92
N ALA A 119 10.35 4.44 17.13
CA ALA A 119 10.33 3.47 18.22
C ALA A 119 11.12 2.18 17.90
N GLY A 120 11.81 2.10 16.75
CA GLY A 120 12.66 0.97 16.38
C GLY A 120 11.88 -0.26 15.89
N LYS A 121 10.62 -0.08 15.43
CA LYS A 121 9.78 -1.20 14.97
C LYS A 121 9.99 -1.48 13.49
N ALA A 122 10.17 -2.74 13.10
CA ALA A 122 10.15 -3.15 11.70
C ALA A 122 8.80 -2.81 11.07
N ILE A 123 8.80 -2.40 9.80
CA ILE A 123 7.59 -2.00 9.08
C ILE A 123 7.27 -3.03 8.00
N ALA A 124 6.11 -3.69 8.09
CA ALA A 124 5.50 -4.42 6.98
C ALA A 124 4.58 -3.43 6.23
N LEU A 125 5.12 -2.84 5.16
CA LEU A 125 4.54 -1.68 4.49
C LEU A 125 3.52 -2.12 3.44
N ALA A 126 2.23 -1.92 3.74
CA ALA A 126 1.14 -2.05 2.76
C ALA A 126 0.57 -0.69 2.31
N ASN A 127 0.81 0.37 3.09
CA ASN A 127 0.41 1.73 2.76
C ASN A 127 1.47 2.40 1.87
N LYS A 128 1.32 2.25 0.55
CA LYS A 128 2.24 2.82 -0.43
C LYS A 128 2.30 4.34 -0.40
N GLU A 129 1.18 4.99 -0.02
CA GLU A 129 1.07 6.44 0.03
C GLU A 129 2.09 7.05 1.00
N THR A 130 2.50 6.34 2.03
CA THR A 130 3.58 6.75 2.94
C THR A 130 4.89 7.00 2.20
N MET A 131 5.30 6.07 1.30
CA MET A 131 6.52 6.23 0.49
C MET A 131 6.33 7.24 -0.64
N VAL A 132 5.14 7.33 -1.21
CA VAL A 132 4.81 8.32 -2.23
C VAL A 132 4.95 9.73 -1.69
N VAL A 133 4.37 10.00 -0.53
CA VAL A 133 4.31 11.35 0.06
C VAL A 133 5.64 11.76 0.69
N ALA A 134 6.32 10.86 1.38
CA ALA A 134 7.44 11.17 2.25
C ALA A 134 8.61 10.17 2.15
N GLY A 135 8.81 9.53 0.99
CA GLY A 135 9.76 8.43 0.85
C GLY A 135 11.20 8.78 1.22
N GLU A 136 11.69 9.99 0.88
CA GLU A 136 13.01 10.47 1.29
C GLU A 136 13.12 10.52 2.83
N LEU A 137 12.15 11.17 3.49
CA LEU A 137 12.10 11.29 4.94
C LEU A 137 11.97 9.93 5.64
N ILE A 138 11.14 9.03 5.11
CA ILE A 138 10.95 7.68 5.64
C ILE A 138 12.25 6.88 5.56
N ASN A 139 12.96 6.94 4.43
CA ASN A 139 14.26 6.26 4.27
C ASN A 139 15.32 6.82 5.21
N GLU A 140 15.41 8.16 5.36
CA GLU A 140 16.33 8.79 6.32
C GLU A 140 16.06 8.32 7.76
N LEU A 141 14.78 8.28 8.16
CA LEU A 141 14.38 7.79 9.48
C LEU A 141 14.67 6.30 9.65
N ALA A 142 14.35 5.47 8.66
CA ALA A 142 14.60 4.03 8.70
C ALA A 142 16.10 3.72 8.84
N MET A 143 16.95 4.41 8.08
CA MET A 143 18.41 4.29 8.20
C MET A 143 18.91 4.75 9.56
N LYS A 144 18.44 5.92 10.05
CA LYS A 144 18.83 6.47 11.35
C LYS A 144 18.48 5.54 12.51
N HIS A 145 17.32 4.91 12.46
CA HIS A 145 16.83 4.01 13.51
C HIS A 145 17.14 2.54 13.25
N GLN A 146 17.83 2.23 12.13
CA GLN A 146 18.18 0.86 11.70
C GLN A 146 16.97 -0.07 11.60
N VAL A 147 15.87 0.45 11.09
CA VAL A 147 14.59 -0.24 10.96
C VAL A 147 14.42 -0.76 9.53
N PRO A 148 14.14 -2.06 9.32
CA PRO A 148 13.80 -2.58 8.00
C PRO A 148 12.39 -2.17 7.59
N ILE A 149 12.24 -1.81 6.31
CA ILE A 149 10.94 -1.64 5.65
C ILE A 149 10.75 -2.83 4.71
N LEU A 150 9.76 -3.65 4.99
CA LEU A 150 9.45 -4.89 4.27
C LEU A 150 8.21 -4.67 3.42
N PRO A 151 8.29 -4.73 2.08
CA PRO A 151 7.16 -4.43 1.22
C PRO A 151 6.09 -5.53 1.29
N VAL A 152 4.83 -5.10 1.42
CA VAL A 152 3.64 -5.96 1.37
C VAL A 152 2.93 -5.84 0.03
N ASP A 153 3.02 -4.68 -0.65
CA ASP A 153 2.47 -4.55 -2.00
C ASP A 153 3.04 -5.64 -2.92
N SER A 154 2.18 -6.30 -3.71
CA SER A 154 2.54 -7.55 -4.43
C SER A 154 3.70 -7.36 -5.38
N GLU A 155 3.75 -6.26 -6.10
CA GLU A 155 4.80 -5.94 -7.05
C GLU A 155 6.14 -5.66 -6.34
N HIS A 156 6.10 -4.89 -5.26
CA HIS A 156 7.30 -4.57 -4.48
C HIS A 156 7.81 -5.78 -3.69
N SER A 157 6.90 -6.60 -3.17
CA SER A 157 7.26 -7.89 -2.57
C SER A 157 7.94 -8.80 -3.61
N ALA A 158 7.44 -8.83 -4.85
CA ALA A 158 8.04 -9.61 -5.94
C ALA A 158 9.47 -9.14 -6.25
N ILE A 159 9.67 -7.82 -6.37
CA ILE A 159 11.01 -7.23 -6.58
C ILE A 159 11.93 -7.58 -5.41
N PHE A 160 11.46 -7.39 -4.17
CA PHE A 160 12.23 -7.74 -2.97
C PHE A 160 12.63 -9.21 -2.95
N GLN A 161 11.73 -10.12 -3.36
CA GLN A 161 12.03 -11.55 -3.48
C GLN A 161 13.05 -11.86 -4.59
N CYS A 162 12.99 -11.14 -5.71
CA CYS A 162 13.98 -11.27 -6.78
C CYS A 162 15.38 -10.77 -6.37
N LEU A 163 15.43 -9.76 -5.50
CA LEU A 163 16.69 -9.19 -4.99
C LEU A 163 17.27 -9.96 -3.80
N ALA A 164 16.51 -10.86 -3.18
CA ALA A 164 17.00 -11.66 -2.06
C ALA A 164 18.22 -12.51 -2.49
N GLY A 165 19.37 -12.27 -1.85
CA GLY A 165 20.65 -12.92 -2.16
C GLY A 165 21.44 -12.27 -3.29
N GLU A 166 21.00 -11.12 -3.81
CA GLU A 166 21.64 -10.39 -4.93
C GLU A 166 22.30 -9.08 -4.48
N SER A 167 22.73 -8.98 -3.24
CA SER A 167 23.24 -7.73 -2.63
C SER A 167 24.40 -7.08 -3.40
N ASP A 168 25.24 -7.89 -4.05
CA ASP A 168 26.43 -7.42 -4.77
C ASP A 168 26.18 -7.26 -6.28
N ASN A 169 24.98 -7.61 -6.76
CA ASN A 169 24.66 -7.60 -8.18
C ASN A 169 23.94 -6.30 -8.58
N ARG A 170 24.48 -5.65 -9.60
CA ARG A 170 23.92 -4.39 -10.09
C ARG A 170 22.59 -4.64 -10.81
N VAL A 171 21.56 -3.99 -10.31
CA VAL A 171 20.25 -3.87 -10.99
C VAL A 171 20.42 -2.92 -12.18
N GLU A 172 19.98 -3.34 -13.37
CA GLU A 172 19.88 -2.49 -14.54
C GLU A 172 18.53 -1.78 -14.58
N LYS A 173 17.45 -2.54 -14.36
CA LYS A 173 16.10 -1.97 -14.23
C LYS A 173 15.13 -2.86 -13.46
N ILE A 174 14.13 -2.23 -12.90
CA ILE A 174 12.95 -2.86 -12.33
C ILE A 174 11.83 -2.83 -13.37
N ILE A 175 11.11 -3.94 -13.53
CA ILE A 175 9.97 -4.06 -14.45
C ILE A 175 8.72 -4.35 -13.61
N LEU A 176 7.92 -3.29 -13.40
CA LEU A 176 6.64 -3.38 -12.71
C LEU A 176 5.56 -3.90 -13.65
N THR A 177 4.86 -4.95 -13.26
CA THR A 177 3.71 -5.43 -14.02
C THR A 177 2.42 -4.75 -13.56
N ALA A 178 1.48 -4.55 -14.46
CA ALA A 178 0.15 -4.02 -14.20
C ALA A 178 -0.90 -4.92 -14.82
N SER A 179 -2.06 -5.11 -14.18
CA SER A 179 -3.19 -5.82 -14.80
C SER A 179 -3.77 -5.06 -16.01
N GLY A 180 -3.55 -3.73 -16.06
CA GLY A 180 -4.17 -2.82 -17.01
C GLY A 180 -5.56 -2.35 -16.60
N GLY A 181 -6.10 -2.86 -15.48
CA GLY A 181 -7.40 -2.50 -14.94
C GLY A 181 -8.60 -2.98 -15.80
N PRO A 182 -9.84 -2.68 -15.36
CA PRO A 182 -11.05 -3.13 -16.03
C PRO A 182 -11.29 -2.47 -17.41
N PHE A 183 -10.65 -1.32 -17.65
CA PHE A 183 -10.87 -0.52 -18.87
C PHE A 183 -9.77 -0.65 -19.92
N ARG A 184 -8.85 -1.61 -19.76
CA ARG A 184 -7.69 -1.81 -20.63
C ARG A 184 -8.03 -1.79 -22.14
N THR A 185 -9.17 -2.36 -22.51
CA THR A 185 -9.61 -2.48 -23.92
C THR A 185 -10.60 -1.40 -24.34
N PHE A 186 -10.98 -0.46 -23.47
CA PHE A 186 -11.96 0.60 -23.77
C PHE A 186 -11.36 1.70 -24.66
N SER A 187 -12.16 2.26 -25.57
CA SER A 187 -11.76 3.46 -26.33
C SER A 187 -11.85 4.73 -25.46
N LYS A 188 -11.27 5.85 -25.92
CA LYS A 188 -11.37 7.16 -25.24
C LYS A 188 -12.83 7.60 -25.05
N GLU A 189 -13.68 7.35 -26.06
CA GLU A 189 -15.11 7.69 -26.02
C GLU A 189 -15.86 6.84 -24.98
N GLN A 190 -15.51 5.57 -24.87
CA GLN A 190 -16.11 4.69 -23.85
C GLN A 190 -15.74 5.12 -22.43
N LEU A 191 -14.50 5.62 -22.21
CA LEU A 191 -14.05 6.10 -20.91
C LEU A 191 -14.83 7.33 -20.42
N GLU A 192 -15.41 8.16 -21.30
CA GLU A 192 -16.21 9.31 -20.91
C GLU A 192 -17.54 8.95 -20.21
N THR A 193 -17.99 7.72 -20.37
CA THR A 193 -19.30 7.25 -19.86
C THR A 193 -19.22 6.09 -18.88
N VAL A 194 -18.01 5.72 -18.45
CA VAL A 194 -17.85 4.62 -17.47
C VAL A 194 -18.42 5.00 -16.11
N THR A 195 -19.04 4.02 -15.47
CA THR A 195 -19.63 4.17 -14.14
C THR A 195 -18.70 3.64 -13.04
N LYS A 196 -18.98 4.02 -11.79
CA LYS A 196 -18.23 3.51 -10.63
C LYS A 196 -18.36 2.00 -10.47
N GLU A 197 -19.55 1.43 -10.80
CA GLU A 197 -19.78 -0.01 -10.71
C GLU A 197 -18.93 -0.79 -11.73
N GLN A 198 -18.71 -0.21 -12.91
CA GLN A 198 -17.79 -0.76 -13.89
C GLN A 198 -16.34 -0.67 -13.44
N ALA A 199 -15.95 0.50 -12.89
CA ALA A 199 -14.60 0.75 -12.40
C ALA A 199 -14.23 -0.12 -11.19
N LEU A 200 -15.21 -0.48 -10.33
CA LEU A 200 -15.03 -1.35 -9.17
C LEU A 200 -14.92 -2.85 -9.51
N LYS A 201 -15.14 -3.26 -10.77
CA LYS A 201 -15.01 -4.65 -11.20
C LYS A 201 -13.60 -4.94 -11.71
N HIS A 202 -12.67 -5.15 -10.77
CA HIS A 202 -11.30 -5.55 -11.15
C HIS A 202 -11.30 -7.01 -11.67
N PRO A 203 -10.58 -7.31 -12.79
CA PRO A 203 -10.63 -8.64 -13.41
C PRO A 203 -10.01 -9.77 -12.56
N ASN A 204 -8.96 -9.49 -11.77
CA ASN A 204 -8.15 -10.52 -11.10
C ASN A 204 -8.11 -10.38 -9.57
N TRP A 205 -8.35 -9.18 -9.03
CA TRP A 205 -8.15 -8.89 -7.61
C TRP A 205 -9.44 -8.45 -6.93
N SER A 206 -9.65 -8.93 -5.71
CA SER A 206 -10.67 -8.38 -4.80
C SER A 206 -10.02 -7.38 -3.86
N MET A 207 -10.26 -6.10 -4.07
CA MET A 207 -9.56 -5.01 -3.39
C MET A 207 -10.53 -3.98 -2.81
N GLY A 208 -10.01 -3.09 -1.95
CA GLY A 208 -10.76 -1.92 -1.48
C GLY A 208 -11.13 -0.95 -2.62
N ALA A 209 -12.19 -0.16 -2.42
CA ALA A 209 -12.73 0.72 -3.46
C ALA A 209 -11.67 1.71 -4.01
N LYS A 210 -10.90 2.38 -3.14
CA LYS A 210 -9.90 3.38 -3.56
C LYS A 210 -8.86 2.76 -4.51
N ILE A 211 -8.20 1.68 -4.11
CA ILE A 211 -7.15 1.03 -4.91
C ILE A 211 -7.72 0.43 -6.21
N THR A 212 -8.98 0.02 -6.22
CA THR A 212 -9.63 -0.49 -7.44
C THR A 212 -9.83 0.62 -8.47
N ILE A 213 -10.23 1.84 -8.05
CA ILE A 213 -10.30 3.00 -8.93
C ILE A 213 -8.89 3.44 -9.38
N ASP A 214 -7.91 3.41 -8.48
CA ASP A 214 -6.52 3.70 -8.84
C ASP A 214 -5.99 2.70 -9.90
N SER A 215 -6.33 1.42 -9.79
CA SER A 215 -6.00 0.42 -10.80
C SER A 215 -6.69 0.70 -12.14
N ALA A 216 -7.98 1.05 -12.11
CA ALA A 216 -8.75 1.38 -13.31
C ALA A 216 -8.16 2.58 -14.08
N SER A 217 -7.59 3.55 -13.39
CA SER A 217 -7.00 4.78 -13.94
C SER A 217 -5.49 4.71 -14.18
N MET A 218 -4.85 3.57 -13.91
CA MET A 218 -3.39 3.40 -13.87
C MET A 218 -2.65 4.25 -12.82
N MET A 219 -3.38 4.96 -11.94
CA MET A 219 -2.77 5.70 -10.84
C MET A 219 -2.11 4.75 -9.84
N ASN A 220 -2.71 3.59 -9.56
CA ASN A 220 -2.09 2.59 -8.68
C ASN A 220 -0.65 2.28 -9.13
N LYS A 221 -0.48 2.01 -10.42
CA LYS A 221 0.85 1.74 -10.99
C LYS A 221 1.76 2.98 -10.93
N GLY A 222 1.20 4.17 -11.12
CA GLY A 222 1.94 5.42 -10.92
C GLY A 222 2.47 5.60 -9.49
N LEU A 223 1.64 5.32 -8.48
CA LEU A 223 2.06 5.37 -7.08
C LEU A 223 3.13 4.31 -6.78
N GLU A 224 3.00 3.13 -7.37
CA GLU A 224 3.98 2.05 -7.23
C GLU A 224 5.34 2.36 -7.87
N VAL A 225 5.37 3.10 -8.97
CA VAL A 225 6.64 3.61 -9.56
C VAL A 225 7.36 4.52 -8.56
N ILE A 226 6.63 5.40 -7.88
CA ILE A 226 7.21 6.29 -6.86
C ILE A 226 7.69 5.47 -5.65
N GLU A 227 6.91 4.52 -5.19
CA GLU A 227 7.25 3.63 -4.07
C GLU A 227 8.52 2.80 -4.40
N ALA A 228 8.61 2.23 -5.61
CA ALA A 228 9.75 1.44 -6.06
C ALA A 228 11.07 2.22 -6.01
N LYS A 229 11.08 3.49 -6.44
CA LYS A 229 12.25 4.36 -6.32
C LYS A 229 12.77 4.41 -4.89
N TRP A 230 11.89 4.60 -3.93
CA TRP A 230 12.29 4.78 -2.54
C TRP A 230 12.65 3.47 -1.85
N LEU A 231 11.94 2.38 -2.13
CA LEU A 231 12.23 1.07 -1.54
C LEU A 231 13.53 0.45 -2.04
N PHE A 232 13.84 0.62 -3.34
CA PHE A 232 14.96 -0.08 -3.98
C PHE A 232 16.11 0.84 -4.39
N GLY A 233 16.00 2.14 -4.17
CA GLY A 233 17.07 3.11 -4.45
C GLY A 233 17.40 3.27 -5.93
N VAL A 234 16.46 2.91 -6.83
CA VAL A 234 16.62 3.02 -8.29
C VAL A 234 16.20 4.40 -8.79
N LYS A 235 16.69 4.78 -9.98
CA LYS A 235 16.30 6.03 -10.61
C LYS A 235 14.98 5.87 -11.38
N PRO A 236 14.22 6.96 -11.63
CA PRO A 236 12.97 6.89 -12.36
C PRO A 236 13.08 6.23 -13.75
N GLU A 237 14.17 6.47 -14.46
CA GLU A 237 14.48 5.88 -15.78
C GLU A 237 14.85 4.40 -15.73
N GLU A 238 15.16 3.87 -14.54
CA GLU A 238 15.43 2.45 -14.30
C GLU A 238 14.16 1.68 -13.91
N ILE A 239 12.99 2.33 -13.92
CA ILE A 239 11.69 1.70 -13.62
C ILE A 239 10.85 1.68 -14.89
N GLU A 240 10.60 0.48 -15.39
CA GLU A 240 9.73 0.23 -16.55
C GLU A 240 8.37 -0.34 -16.09
N VAL A 241 7.29 0.04 -16.75
CA VAL A 241 5.96 -0.52 -16.52
C VAL A 241 5.53 -1.31 -17.74
N VAL A 242 5.06 -2.54 -17.52
CA VAL A 242 4.45 -3.38 -18.55
C VAL A 242 3.07 -3.85 -18.10
N VAL A 243 2.12 -3.92 -19.02
CA VAL A 243 0.81 -4.49 -18.74
C VAL A 243 0.87 -6.00 -18.96
N HIS A 244 0.51 -6.74 -17.91
CA HIS A 244 0.45 -8.20 -17.88
C HIS A 244 -0.93 -8.63 -17.38
N PRO A 245 -1.90 -8.83 -18.29
CA PRO A 245 -3.31 -8.99 -17.92
C PRO A 245 -3.60 -10.20 -17.04
N GLN A 246 -2.80 -11.25 -17.14
CA GLN A 246 -2.98 -12.48 -16.36
C GLN A 246 -2.60 -12.31 -14.89
N SER A 247 -1.82 -11.27 -14.54
CA SER A 247 -1.37 -10.97 -13.17
C SER A 247 -0.69 -12.17 -12.47
N VAL A 248 -0.01 -13.01 -13.21
CA VAL A 248 0.75 -14.18 -12.70
C VAL A 248 2.18 -13.81 -12.36
N ILE A 249 2.84 -13.02 -13.22
CA ILE A 249 4.12 -12.39 -12.93
C ILE A 249 3.80 -11.10 -12.16
N HIS A 250 4.22 -11.06 -10.90
CA HIS A 250 3.93 -9.90 -10.05
C HIS A 250 4.91 -8.73 -10.25
N SER A 251 6.15 -8.99 -10.59
CA SER A 251 7.15 -8.05 -11.14
C SER A 251 8.46 -8.77 -11.44
N MET A 252 9.39 -8.04 -12.05
CA MET A 252 10.69 -8.59 -12.50
C MET A 252 11.83 -7.61 -12.21
N VAL A 253 13.04 -8.16 -12.10
CA VAL A 253 14.28 -7.38 -12.00
C VAL A 253 15.22 -7.84 -13.10
N GLN A 254 15.73 -6.91 -13.90
CA GLN A 254 16.79 -7.13 -14.87
C GLN A 254 18.11 -6.69 -14.28
N PHE A 255 19.12 -7.57 -14.35
CA PHE A 255 20.46 -7.31 -13.88
C PHE A 255 21.39 -6.85 -15.02
N ALA A 256 22.53 -6.29 -14.66
CA ALA A 256 23.49 -5.72 -15.62
C ALA A 256 24.08 -6.72 -16.63
N ASP A 257 23.99 -8.02 -16.36
CA ASP A 257 24.38 -9.09 -17.29
C ASP A 257 23.28 -9.44 -18.29
N GLY A 258 22.10 -8.80 -18.19
CA GLY A 258 20.92 -9.04 -19.02
C GLY A 258 19.98 -10.14 -18.47
N ALA A 259 20.34 -10.80 -17.38
CA ALA A 259 19.46 -11.79 -16.75
C ALA A 259 18.21 -11.11 -16.16
N VAL A 260 17.04 -11.76 -16.27
CA VAL A 260 15.79 -11.29 -15.68
C VAL A 260 15.30 -12.32 -14.68
N LYS A 261 15.10 -11.88 -13.42
CA LYS A 261 14.40 -12.68 -12.40
C LYS A 261 12.98 -12.18 -12.23
N ALA A 262 12.05 -13.10 -12.10
CA ALA A 262 10.61 -12.81 -11.91
C ALA A 262 10.07 -13.61 -10.74
N GLN A 263 9.17 -13.01 -9.96
CA GLN A 263 8.37 -13.74 -8.99
C GLN A 263 6.98 -13.97 -9.56
N LEU A 264 6.55 -15.22 -9.53
CA LEU A 264 5.25 -15.68 -10.00
C LEU A 264 4.42 -16.18 -8.84
N GLY A 265 3.10 -15.98 -8.91
CA GLY A 265 2.14 -16.45 -7.91
C GLY A 265 0.70 -16.28 -8.39
N THR A 266 -0.23 -16.89 -7.66
CA THR A 266 -1.65 -16.56 -7.76
C THR A 266 -1.90 -15.15 -7.19
N PRO A 267 -2.94 -14.43 -7.61
CA PRO A 267 -3.27 -13.09 -7.07
C PRO A 267 -3.85 -13.19 -5.65
N ASP A 268 -2.98 -13.41 -4.66
CA ASP A 268 -3.30 -13.61 -3.25
C ASP A 268 -2.35 -12.78 -2.37
N MET A 269 -2.88 -11.78 -1.67
CA MET A 269 -2.07 -10.90 -0.80
C MET A 269 -1.51 -11.60 0.44
N ARG A 270 -2.03 -12.76 0.83
CA ARG A 270 -1.49 -13.52 1.97
C ARG A 270 -0.04 -13.94 1.75
N LEU A 271 0.35 -14.21 0.50
CA LEU A 271 1.73 -14.60 0.19
C LEU A 271 2.73 -13.46 0.45
N PRO A 272 2.60 -12.24 -0.10
CA PRO A 272 3.49 -11.13 0.21
C PRO A 272 3.42 -10.70 1.68
N ILE A 273 2.25 -10.73 2.30
CA ILE A 273 2.09 -10.47 3.75
C ILE A 273 2.91 -11.47 4.56
N MET A 274 2.72 -12.77 4.31
CA MET A 274 3.45 -13.83 5.01
C MET A 274 4.96 -13.68 4.82
N TYR A 275 5.42 -13.37 3.60
CA TYR A 275 6.83 -13.18 3.34
C TYR A 275 7.41 -11.98 4.10
N ALA A 276 6.71 -10.84 4.13
CA ALA A 276 7.13 -9.67 4.91
C ALA A 276 7.20 -9.98 6.42
N LEU A 277 6.21 -10.71 6.95
CA LEU A 277 6.17 -11.06 8.37
C LEU A 277 7.20 -12.11 8.78
N SER A 278 7.59 -13.02 7.87
CA SER A 278 8.48 -14.14 8.19
C SER A 278 9.92 -13.97 7.71
N TYR A 279 10.19 -12.96 6.87
CA TYR A 279 11.52 -12.75 6.27
C TYR A 279 12.66 -12.88 7.30
N PRO A 280 13.77 -13.58 6.98
CA PRO A 280 14.13 -14.16 5.68
C PRO A 280 13.58 -15.57 5.43
N THR A 281 12.81 -16.16 6.36
CA THR A 281 12.30 -17.53 6.27
C THR A 281 11.03 -17.58 5.41
N ARG A 282 10.89 -18.62 4.58
CA ARG A 282 9.62 -18.93 3.89
C ARG A 282 8.86 -19.95 4.71
N LEU A 283 7.66 -19.57 5.16
CA LEU A 283 6.75 -20.48 5.85
C LEU A 283 5.98 -21.34 4.82
N SER A 284 5.56 -22.53 5.22
CA SER A 284 4.61 -23.33 4.45
C SER A 284 3.25 -22.63 4.43
N SER A 285 2.42 -22.86 3.42
CA SER A 285 1.08 -22.31 3.38
C SER A 285 0.09 -23.25 2.70
N SER A 286 -1.18 -23.10 3.04
CA SER A 286 -2.31 -23.77 2.40
C SER A 286 -2.83 -23.03 1.15
N PHE A 287 -2.20 -21.90 0.77
CA PHE A 287 -2.64 -21.03 -0.33
C PHE A 287 -2.59 -21.76 -1.68
N GLU A 288 -3.45 -21.35 -2.60
CA GLU A 288 -3.49 -21.88 -3.94
C GLU A 288 -2.12 -21.80 -4.64
N ARG A 289 -1.79 -22.83 -5.40
CA ARG A 289 -0.55 -22.91 -6.17
C ARG A 289 -0.82 -22.64 -7.65
N LEU A 290 0.18 -22.06 -8.32
CA LEU A 290 0.12 -21.95 -9.77
C LEU A 290 0.12 -23.35 -10.39
N ASP A 291 -0.81 -23.56 -11.33
CA ASP A 291 -0.89 -24.77 -12.13
C ASP A 291 -0.45 -24.47 -13.58
N PHE A 292 0.79 -24.82 -13.89
CA PHE A 292 1.35 -24.63 -15.22
C PHE A 292 0.70 -25.53 -16.31
N SER A 293 -0.06 -26.56 -15.92
CA SER A 293 -0.78 -27.40 -16.88
C SER A 293 -2.00 -26.68 -17.50
N THR A 294 -2.57 -25.73 -16.77
CA THR A 294 -3.72 -24.92 -17.22
C THR A 294 -3.33 -23.58 -17.84
N MET A 295 -2.11 -23.12 -17.57
CA MET A 295 -1.59 -21.84 -18.04
C MET A 295 -1.09 -21.99 -19.50
N LYS A 296 -1.76 -21.29 -20.42
CA LYS A 296 -1.42 -21.41 -21.85
C LYS A 296 -0.38 -20.40 -22.30
N GLU A 297 -0.45 -19.16 -21.79
CA GLU A 297 0.41 -18.05 -22.23
C GLU A 297 0.52 -16.98 -21.16
N LEU A 298 1.61 -16.22 -21.22
CA LEU A 298 1.85 -14.99 -20.46
C LEU A 298 2.10 -13.89 -21.49
N THR A 299 1.27 -12.84 -21.46
CA THR A 299 1.30 -11.76 -22.44
C THR A 299 1.70 -10.44 -21.82
N PHE A 300 2.34 -9.59 -22.61
CA PHE A 300 2.79 -8.27 -22.18
C PHE A 300 2.40 -7.23 -23.23
N GLU A 301 1.96 -6.07 -22.76
CA GLU A 301 1.58 -4.93 -23.57
C GLU A 301 2.25 -3.66 -23.01
N GLN A 302 2.46 -2.67 -23.86
CA GLN A 302 2.89 -1.35 -23.39
C GLN A 302 1.71 -0.63 -22.72
N PRO A 303 1.93 0.13 -21.62
CA PRO A 303 0.88 0.94 -21.02
C PRO A 303 0.46 2.09 -21.96
N ASP A 304 -0.84 2.31 -22.10
CA ASP A 304 -1.39 3.39 -22.90
C ASP A 304 -1.56 4.65 -22.03
N THR A 305 -0.55 5.51 -22.05
CA THR A 305 -0.55 6.75 -21.26
C THR A 305 -1.39 7.88 -21.87
N GLU A 306 -1.85 7.72 -23.10
CA GLU A 306 -2.80 8.68 -23.68
C GLU A 306 -4.22 8.46 -23.17
N ARG A 307 -4.64 7.19 -23.04
CA ARG A 307 -5.94 6.84 -22.45
C ARG A 307 -5.92 6.92 -20.92
N PHE A 308 -4.78 6.61 -20.30
CA PHE A 308 -4.59 6.58 -18.84
C PHE A 308 -3.42 7.48 -18.42
N PRO A 309 -3.61 8.81 -18.42
CA PRO A 309 -2.53 9.77 -18.22
C PRO A 309 -1.96 9.78 -16.79
N ASN A 310 -2.66 9.18 -15.81
CA ASN A 310 -2.24 9.18 -14.42
C ASN A 310 -0.86 8.53 -14.21
N LEU A 311 -0.51 7.51 -15.00
CA LEU A 311 0.82 6.90 -14.94
C LEU A 311 1.90 7.92 -15.34
N GLN A 312 1.67 8.71 -16.38
CA GLN A 312 2.59 9.75 -16.82
C GLN A 312 2.68 10.91 -15.82
N LEU A 313 1.55 11.28 -15.19
CA LEU A 313 1.53 12.29 -14.12
C LEU A 313 2.37 11.85 -12.93
N ALA A 314 2.34 10.57 -12.58
CA ALA A 314 3.16 10.02 -11.50
C ALA A 314 4.66 10.06 -11.84
N TYR A 315 5.07 9.68 -13.05
CA TYR A 315 6.46 9.85 -13.50
C TYR A 315 6.90 11.32 -13.48
N HIS A 316 6.01 12.23 -13.88
CA HIS A 316 6.28 13.67 -13.84
C HIS A 316 6.47 14.14 -12.38
N ALA A 317 5.55 13.77 -11.47
CA ALA A 317 5.68 14.10 -10.05
C ALA A 317 6.99 13.55 -9.44
N LEU A 318 7.35 12.32 -9.80
CA LEU A 318 8.59 11.67 -9.36
C LEU A 318 9.83 12.40 -9.85
N THR A 319 9.83 12.84 -11.11
CA THR A 319 10.95 13.58 -11.72
C THR A 319 11.10 14.98 -11.12
N MET A 320 9.99 15.67 -10.86
CA MET A 320 10.00 16.96 -10.17
C MET A 320 10.50 16.82 -8.71
N GLY A 321 10.13 15.75 -8.04
CA GLY A 321 10.50 15.51 -6.63
C GLY A 321 9.86 16.51 -5.67
N GLY A 322 10.52 16.77 -4.55
CA GLY A 322 10.02 17.70 -3.53
C GLY A 322 8.65 17.30 -2.99
N ASN A 323 7.73 18.27 -2.90
CA ASN A 323 6.37 18.02 -2.44
C ASN A 323 5.40 17.57 -3.57
N MET A 324 5.87 17.42 -4.81
CA MET A 324 4.98 17.11 -5.94
C MET A 324 4.31 15.74 -5.85
N PRO A 325 4.97 14.64 -5.40
CA PRO A 325 4.29 13.37 -5.17
C PRO A 325 3.20 13.46 -4.08
N CYS A 326 3.37 14.32 -3.07
CA CYS A 326 2.35 14.59 -2.06
C CYS A 326 1.13 15.28 -2.69
N VAL A 327 1.34 16.26 -3.58
CA VAL A 327 0.27 16.93 -4.35
C VAL A 327 -0.50 15.92 -5.20
N LEU A 328 0.22 15.08 -5.97
CA LEU A 328 -0.38 14.02 -6.79
C LEU A 328 -1.28 13.11 -5.94
N ASN A 329 -0.76 12.63 -4.81
CA ASN A 329 -1.52 11.72 -3.94
C ASN A 329 -2.75 12.39 -3.33
N ALA A 330 -2.62 13.60 -2.77
CA ALA A 330 -3.72 14.33 -2.16
C ALA A 330 -4.84 14.64 -3.16
N ALA A 331 -4.47 15.09 -4.37
CA ALA A 331 -5.41 15.36 -5.45
C ALA A 331 -6.12 14.07 -5.89
N ASN A 332 -5.36 12.96 -6.04
CA ASN A 332 -5.93 11.68 -6.42
C ASN A 332 -6.94 11.16 -5.39
N GLU A 333 -6.63 11.22 -4.10
CA GLU A 333 -7.55 10.76 -3.05
C GLU A 333 -8.88 11.54 -3.07
N VAL A 334 -8.83 12.86 -3.27
CA VAL A 334 -10.04 13.70 -3.40
C VAL A 334 -10.82 13.32 -4.67
N CYS A 335 -10.14 13.18 -5.81
CA CYS A 335 -10.77 12.85 -7.09
C CYS A 335 -11.43 11.46 -7.04
N VAL A 336 -10.76 10.46 -6.47
CA VAL A 336 -11.32 9.10 -6.29
C VAL A 336 -12.56 9.14 -5.39
N ALA A 337 -12.51 9.87 -4.27
CA ALA A 337 -13.66 10.01 -3.38
C ALA A 337 -14.84 10.72 -4.06
N ALA A 338 -14.57 11.70 -4.91
CA ALA A 338 -15.58 12.42 -5.68
C ALA A 338 -16.20 11.55 -6.79
N PHE A 339 -15.38 10.78 -7.51
CA PHE A 339 -15.85 9.83 -8.52
C PHE A 339 -16.74 8.74 -7.90
N LEU A 340 -16.35 8.17 -6.76
CA LEU A 340 -17.16 7.18 -6.04
C LEU A 340 -18.51 7.75 -5.55
N LYS A 341 -18.58 9.06 -5.33
CA LYS A 341 -19.81 9.80 -5.01
C LYS A 341 -20.52 10.35 -6.25
N GLU A 342 -20.08 10.00 -7.46
CA GLU A 342 -20.63 10.42 -8.75
C GLU A 342 -20.67 11.95 -8.95
N LYS A 343 -19.76 12.68 -8.29
CA LYS A 343 -19.65 14.15 -8.43
C LYS A 343 -18.83 14.57 -9.64
N ILE A 344 -17.91 13.71 -10.10
CA ILE A 344 -17.06 13.92 -11.29
C ILE A 344 -17.03 12.65 -12.14
N LYS A 345 -16.71 12.80 -13.42
CA LYS A 345 -16.51 11.69 -14.36
C LYS A 345 -15.11 11.08 -14.17
N PHE A 346 -14.96 9.85 -14.66
CA PHE A 346 -13.69 9.13 -14.64
C PHE A 346 -12.54 9.91 -15.30
N THR A 347 -12.79 10.47 -16.47
CA THR A 347 -11.79 11.23 -17.25
C THR A 347 -11.47 12.61 -16.66
N GLU A 348 -12.30 13.14 -15.77
CA GLU A 348 -12.03 14.39 -15.06
C GLU A 348 -10.99 14.24 -13.98
N MET A 349 -10.82 13.01 -13.41
CA MET A 349 -9.84 12.79 -12.35
C MET A 349 -8.43 13.21 -12.75
N SER A 350 -7.93 12.73 -13.89
CA SER A 350 -6.57 13.08 -14.35
C SER A 350 -6.41 14.57 -14.62
N ARG A 351 -7.43 15.23 -15.16
CA ARG A 351 -7.41 16.68 -15.43
C ARG A 351 -7.32 17.50 -14.14
N LEU A 352 -8.06 17.09 -13.10
CA LEU A 352 -8.02 17.74 -11.79
C LEU A 352 -6.69 17.51 -11.07
N ILE A 353 -6.13 16.30 -11.16
CA ILE A 353 -4.82 15.97 -10.60
C ILE A 353 -3.72 16.82 -11.29
N GLU A 354 -3.72 16.86 -12.62
CA GLU A 354 -2.76 17.68 -13.37
C GLU A 354 -2.88 19.16 -13.01
N ARG A 355 -4.10 19.69 -12.95
CA ARG A 355 -4.35 21.07 -12.52
C ARG A 355 -3.83 21.34 -11.11
N ALA A 356 -3.98 20.40 -10.18
CA ALA A 356 -3.45 20.53 -8.83
C ALA A 356 -1.93 20.61 -8.82
N MET A 357 -1.25 19.75 -9.59
CA MET A 357 0.20 19.76 -9.73
C MET A 357 0.74 21.08 -10.32
N GLN A 358 -0.04 21.74 -11.17
CA GLN A 358 0.32 23.05 -11.75
C GLN A 358 0.00 24.24 -10.84
N SER A 359 -0.85 24.08 -9.84
CA SER A 359 -1.39 25.17 -9.02
C SER A 359 -0.81 25.27 -7.62
N VAL A 360 -0.22 24.21 -7.09
CA VAL A 360 0.36 24.19 -5.74
C VAL A 360 1.79 24.74 -5.76
N ASP A 361 2.16 25.49 -4.73
CA ASP A 361 3.51 25.99 -4.57
C ASP A 361 4.52 24.85 -4.44
N TYR A 362 5.46 24.79 -5.37
CA TYR A 362 6.51 23.78 -5.38
C TYR A 362 7.54 24.03 -4.28
N ARG A 363 7.89 22.95 -3.53
CA ARG A 363 8.92 22.97 -2.49
C ARG A 363 9.90 21.82 -2.71
N LEU A 364 11.14 22.14 -3.05
CA LEU A 364 12.17 21.13 -3.38
C LEU A 364 12.53 20.22 -2.23
N LYS A 365 12.62 20.75 -1.01
CA LYS A 365 12.97 19.99 0.21
C LYS A 365 11.92 20.25 1.30
N PRO A 366 10.76 19.57 1.21
CA PRO A 366 9.71 19.76 2.20
C PRO A 366 10.08 19.09 3.52
N THR A 367 9.81 19.76 4.61
CA THR A 367 9.78 19.15 5.95
C THR A 367 8.50 18.32 6.11
N LEU A 368 8.42 17.53 7.19
CA LEU A 368 7.20 16.79 7.50
C LEU A 368 5.99 17.73 7.62
N ASP A 369 6.13 18.87 8.34
CA ASP A 369 5.05 19.84 8.47
C ASP A 369 4.65 20.43 7.10
N ASN A 370 5.63 20.68 6.23
CA ASN A 370 5.34 21.13 4.86
C ASN A 370 4.54 20.09 4.06
N LEU A 371 4.77 18.80 4.26
CA LEU A 371 3.99 17.74 3.60
C LEU A 371 2.55 17.68 4.14
N PHE A 372 2.34 17.85 5.44
CA PHE A 372 0.99 17.98 6.02
C PHE A 372 0.26 19.21 5.50
N ASP A 373 0.94 20.36 5.40
CA ASP A 373 0.35 21.58 4.85
C ASP A 373 0.02 21.42 3.37
N THR A 374 0.93 20.80 2.59
CA THR A 374 0.74 20.52 1.16
C THR A 374 -0.48 19.63 0.94
N ASP A 375 -0.60 18.51 1.68
CA ASP A 375 -1.76 17.62 1.59
C ASP A 375 -3.06 18.39 1.87
N LYS A 376 -3.11 19.10 2.99
CA LYS A 376 -4.30 19.86 3.39
C LYS A 376 -4.67 20.98 2.39
N GLN A 377 -3.69 21.71 1.88
CA GLN A 377 -3.90 22.78 0.89
C GLN A 377 -4.41 22.19 -0.43
N THR A 378 -3.78 21.10 -0.90
CA THR A 378 -4.17 20.44 -2.15
C THR A 378 -5.59 19.90 -2.07
N ARG A 379 -5.96 19.23 -0.98
CA ARG A 379 -7.33 18.72 -0.76
C ARG A 379 -8.35 19.83 -0.84
N ARG A 380 -8.17 20.90 -0.07
CA ARG A 380 -9.11 22.06 -0.08
C ARG A 380 -9.25 22.68 -1.46
N MET A 381 -8.14 22.78 -2.19
CA MET A 381 -8.14 23.37 -3.52
C MET A 381 -8.90 22.49 -4.52
N VAL A 382 -8.65 21.18 -4.54
CA VAL A 382 -9.35 20.25 -5.45
C VAL A 382 -10.83 20.12 -5.07
N GLU A 383 -11.16 20.05 -3.79
CA GLU A 383 -12.55 20.06 -3.31
C GLU A 383 -13.31 21.32 -3.76
N GLY A 384 -12.63 22.47 -3.81
CA GLY A 384 -13.21 23.73 -4.30
C GLY A 384 -13.45 23.77 -5.81
N TRP A 385 -12.94 22.82 -6.58
CA TRP A 385 -13.15 22.71 -8.03
C TRP A 385 -14.25 21.71 -8.41
N ILE A 386 -14.68 20.87 -7.48
CA ILE A 386 -15.72 19.83 -7.60
C ILE A 386 -17.08 20.37 -7.13
#